data_fd7c062b6083bb9e3abeb0ea5a6ce36f
#
_entry.id   fd7c062b6083bb9e3abeb0ea5a6ce36f
#
_cell.length_a   1.000
_cell.length_b   1.000
_cell.length_c   1.000
_cell.angle_alpha   90.00
_cell.angle_beta   90.00
_cell.angle_gamma   90.00
#
_symmetry.space_group_name_H-M   'P 1'
#
loop_
_entity.id
_entity.type
_entity.pdbx_description
1 polymer ?
#
loop_
_entity_poly.entity_id
_entity_poly.type
_entity_poly.pdbx_seq_one_letter_code
_entity_poly.pdbx_strand_id
1 'polypeptide(L)'
;MQRATHTALYYWSPMIRQCLTCRVPVQLSSRAYSVVPPPRDSEEKEMLDRILRVDHAGEYGANRIYAGQMAVLGRSRTGPLIQEMWDQEKKHLEKFNEILAENRVRPTALLPLWNIAGFALGASSALLGKEGAMACTVAVEESISEHYNSQIRALMEKDPERYTELLQVIKEFRDDEMEHHDTGLEHDAETVPGYWLLKNAIQLGCKAAIYVSERV
;
A
#
# COMPACT_ATOMS: atom_id res chain seq x y z
N MET A 1 11.56 81.74 -10.25
CA MET A 1 11.75 82.40 -8.94
C MET A 1 12.18 81.37 -7.94
N GLN A 2 13.44 81.38 -7.67
CA GLN A 2 14.08 81.68 -6.37
C GLN A 2 13.74 80.72 -5.28
N ARG A 3 14.59 80.07 -4.68
CA ARG A 3 15.98 80.10 -4.13
C ARG A 3 15.92 79.01 -3.07
N ALA A 4 16.84 78.06 -3.04
CA ALA A 4 18.10 78.04 -2.23
C ALA A 4 17.83 78.20 -0.71
N THR A 5 18.37 77.45 0.14
CA THR A 5 19.77 77.27 0.50
C THR A 5 19.91 76.32 1.73
N HIS A 6 21.02 75.63 1.75
CA HIS A 6 22.01 75.43 2.80
C HIS A 6 21.75 74.41 3.93
N THR A 7 22.51 73.38 3.90
CA THR A 7 23.80 73.11 4.61
C THR A 7 23.68 72.85 6.10
N ALA A 8 24.04 71.68 6.53
CA ALA A 8 25.17 71.49 7.47
C ALA A 8 25.38 70.05 7.82
N LEU A 9 26.58 69.64 7.59
CA LEU A 9 27.25 68.45 8.14
C LEU A 9 27.23 68.43 9.67
N TYR A 10 27.09 67.26 10.26
CA TYR A 10 27.91 66.88 11.42
C TYR A 10 28.10 65.35 11.48
N TYR A 11 29.34 64.95 11.38
CA TYR A 11 29.91 63.69 11.78
C TYR A 11 29.58 63.35 13.22
N TRP A 12 29.17 62.10 13.46
CA TRP A 12 29.61 61.34 14.68
C TRP A 12 29.33 59.87 14.48
N SER A 13 30.40 59.07 14.28
CA SER A 13 30.44 57.67 14.64
C SER A 13 30.56 57.55 16.14
N PRO A 14 29.94 56.55 16.75
CA PRO A 14 30.77 55.47 17.28
C PRO A 14 30.15 54.09 17.18
N MET A 15 31.01 53.13 16.90
CA MET A 15 31.03 51.74 17.35
C MET A 15 29.84 51.31 18.25
N ILE A 16 28.96 50.45 17.72
CA ILE A 16 28.14 49.59 18.53
C ILE A 16 28.33 48.16 18.06
N ARG A 17 29.11 47.45 18.85
CA ARG A 17 29.09 46.03 19.18
C ARG A 17 28.27 45.14 18.26
N GLN A 18 28.99 44.36 17.48
CA GLN A 18 28.51 43.11 16.92
C GLN A 18 28.02 42.19 18.05
N CYS A 19 26.71 42.13 18.25
CA CYS A 19 26.10 41.05 19.02
C CYS A 19 25.95 39.91 18.04
N LEU A 20 26.90 39.00 18.11
CA LEU A 20 26.83 37.66 17.47
C LEU A 20 25.68 36.89 18.12
N THR A 21 24.48 37.10 17.66
CA THR A 21 23.42 36.13 17.89
C THR A 21 23.74 34.90 17.03
N CYS A 22 24.40 33.93 17.64
CA CYS A 22 24.41 32.56 17.17
C CYS A 22 22.94 32.12 16.99
N ARG A 23 22.40 32.27 15.79
CA ARG A 23 21.26 31.49 15.37
C ARG A 23 21.78 30.07 15.11
N VAL A 24 21.69 29.25 16.15
CA VAL A 24 21.70 27.80 15.93
C VAL A 24 20.57 27.52 14.98
N PRO A 25 20.82 26.97 13.78
CA PRO A 25 19.74 26.51 12.96
C PRO A 25 19.08 25.38 13.73
N VAL A 26 17.87 25.62 14.24
CA VAL A 26 16.99 24.55 14.66
C VAL A 26 16.71 23.78 13.38
N GLN A 27 17.51 22.75 13.13
CA GLN A 27 17.19 21.72 12.20
C GLN A 27 15.93 21.04 12.75
N LEU A 28 14.78 21.53 12.34
CA LEU A 28 13.53 20.79 12.38
C LEU A 28 13.78 19.56 11.50
N SER A 29 14.34 18.51 12.14
CA SER A 29 14.26 17.17 11.62
C SER A 29 12.76 16.89 11.49
N SER A 30 12.22 17.05 10.30
CA SER A 30 11.01 16.37 9.90
C SER A 30 11.40 14.89 9.89
N ARG A 31 11.41 14.24 11.06
CA ARG A 31 11.25 12.80 11.08
C ARG A 31 9.88 12.58 10.45
N ALA A 32 9.87 12.21 9.19
CA ALA A 32 8.76 11.47 8.66
C ALA A 32 8.55 10.34 9.67
N TYR A 33 7.43 10.33 10.35
CA TYR A 33 7.08 9.24 11.26
C TYR A 33 7.01 8.01 10.36
N SER A 34 7.94 7.08 10.55
CA SER A 34 7.88 5.80 9.85
C SER A 34 6.59 5.11 10.24
N VAL A 35 5.85 4.63 9.26
CA VAL A 35 4.61 3.84 9.47
C VAL A 35 4.85 2.68 10.42
N VAL A 36 6.07 2.14 10.41
CA VAL A 36 6.47 1.00 11.23
C VAL A 36 7.39 1.50 12.35
N PRO A 37 7.07 1.25 13.62
CA PRO A 37 7.95 1.62 14.72
C PRO A 37 9.27 0.84 14.68
N PRO A 38 10.38 1.44 15.15
CA PRO A 38 11.64 0.71 15.23
C PRO A 38 11.48 -0.51 16.14
N PRO A 39 11.91 -1.71 15.74
CA PRO A 39 11.72 -2.93 16.51
C PRO A 39 12.50 -2.86 17.84
N ARG A 40 11.91 -3.42 18.92
CA ARG A 40 12.50 -3.49 20.27
C ARG A 40 13.59 -4.57 20.36
N ASP A 41 13.39 -5.65 19.60
CA ASP A 41 14.26 -6.84 19.59
C ASP A 41 14.19 -7.56 18.23
N SER A 42 14.90 -8.67 18.12
CA SER A 42 14.94 -9.48 16.90
C SER A 42 13.62 -10.19 16.60
N GLU A 43 12.87 -10.58 17.62
CA GLU A 43 11.59 -11.27 17.45
C GLU A 43 10.53 -10.34 16.89
N GLU A 44 10.44 -9.12 17.43
CA GLU A 44 9.56 -8.07 16.89
C GLU A 44 9.94 -7.70 15.46
N LYS A 45 11.27 -7.61 15.18
CA LYS A 45 11.74 -7.36 13.83
C LYS A 45 11.30 -8.44 12.86
N GLU A 46 11.46 -9.70 13.19
CA GLU A 46 11.05 -10.82 12.35
C GLU A 46 9.54 -10.84 12.12
N MET A 47 8.75 -10.50 13.14
CA MET A 47 7.30 -10.38 13.01
C MET A 47 6.92 -9.28 12.04
N LEU A 48 7.47 -8.08 12.21
CA LEU A 48 7.20 -6.94 11.32
C LEU A 48 7.67 -7.21 9.88
N ASP A 49 8.85 -7.78 9.72
CA ASP A 49 9.39 -8.14 8.40
C ASP A 49 8.48 -9.15 7.68
N ARG A 50 7.88 -10.11 8.40
CA ARG A 50 6.92 -11.06 7.83
C ARG A 50 5.62 -10.39 7.41
N ILE A 51 5.05 -9.55 8.26
CA ILE A 51 3.84 -8.77 7.96
C ILE A 51 4.07 -7.99 6.67
N LEU A 52 5.06 -7.14 6.64
CA LEU A 52 5.34 -6.26 5.49
C LEU A 52 5.64 -7.04 4.20
N ARG A 53 6.37 -8.15 4.31
CA ARG A 53 6.72 -8.97 3.16
C ARG A 53 5.52 -9.64 2.53
N VAL A 54 4.62 -10.18 3.35
CA VAL A 54 3.43 -10.88 2.84
C VAL A 54 2.40 -9.90 2.29
N ASP A 55 2.22 -8.75 2.93
CA ASP A 55 1.33 -7.71 2.43
C ASP A 55 1.80 -7.20 1.06
N HIS A 56 3.08 -6.83 0.96
CA HIS A 56 3.66 -6.47 -0.32
C HIS A 56 3.49 -7.56 -1.40
N ALA A 57 3.62 -8.84 -1.04
CA ALA A 57 3.41 -9.95 -1.97
C ALA A 57 1.94 -10.07 -2.40
N GLY A 58 1.00 -9.81 -1.49
CA GLY A 58 -0.44 -9.76 -1.77
C GLY A 58 -0.77 -8.67 -2.78
N GLU A 59 -0.38 -7.43 -2.50
CA GLU A 59 -0.59 -6.28 -3.39
C GLU A 59 0.06 -6.48 -4.77
N TYR A 60 1.28 -7.05 -4.78
CA TYR A 60 1.93 -7.40 -6.04
C TYR A 60 1.13 -8.44 -6.82
N GLY A 61 0.62 -9.46 -6.14
CA GLY A 61 -0.22 -10.51 -6.74
C GLY A 61 -1.53 -9.95 -7.29
N ALA A 62 -2.26 -9.15 -6.51
CA ALA A 62 -3.49 -8.49 -6.92
C ALA A 62 -3.26 -7.58 -8.14
N ASN A 63 -2.22 -6.76 -8.11
CA ASN A 63 -1.83 -5.94 -9.25
C ASN A 63 -1.61 -6.76 -10.54
N ARG A 64 -1.03 -7.96 -10.43
CA ARG A 64 -0.83 -8.86 -11.58
C ARG A 64 -2.12 -9.53 -12.06
N ILE A 65 -3.04 -9.84 -11.13
CA ILE A 65 -4.37 -10.38 -11.45
C ILE A 65 -5.16 -9.35 -12.26
N TYR A 66 -5.25 -8.11 -11.79
CA TYR A 66 -5.94 -7.04 -12.52
C TYR A 66 -5.31 -6.77 -13.90
N ALA A 67 -3.96 -6.81 -13.99
CA ALA A 67 -3.28 -6.71 -15.28
C ALA A 67 -3.69 -7.82 -16.25
N GLY A 68 -3.86 -9.05 -15.76
CA GLY A 68 -4.36 -10.19 -16.53
C GLY A 68 -5.81 -10.00 -16.99
N GLN A 69 -6.69 -9.56 -16.08
CA GLN A 69 -8.08 -9.24 -16.40
C GLN A 69 -8.18 -8.13 -17.45
N MET A 70 -7.38 -7.08 -17.33
CA MET A 70 -7.33 -5.97 -18.30
C MET A 70 -6.80 -6.39 -19.66
N ALA A 71 -5.89 -7.36 -19.74
CA ALA A 71 -5.41 -7.89 -21.01
C ALA A 71 -6.54 -8.54 -21.83
N VAL A 72 -7.56 -9.10 -21.17
CA VAL A 72 -8.71 -9.77 -21.81
C VAL A 72 -9.92 -8.84 -21.94
N LEU A 73 -10.29 -8.14 -20.86
CA LEU A 73 -11.54 -7.37 -20.77
C LEU A 73 -11.35 -5.86 -20.90
N GLY A 74 -10.14 -5.34 -21.04
CA GLY A 74 -9.88 -3.91 -21.06
C GLY A 74 -10.60 -3.11 -22.14
N ARG A 75 -10.98 -3.77 -23.27
CA ARG A 75 -11.78 -3.16 -24.33
C ARG A 75 -13.28 -3.43 -24.22
N SER A 76 -13.71 -4.13 -23.19
CA SER A 76 -15.10 -4.43 -22.90
C SER A 76 -15.77 -3.30 -22.12
N ARG A 77 -17.09 -3.41 -21.91
CA ARG A 77 -17.83 -2.48 -21.03
C ARG A 77 -17.40 -2.56 -19.56
N THR A 78 -16.80 -3.66 -19.15
CA THR A 78 -16.29 -3.91 -17.81
C THR A 78 -14.87 -3.33 -17.61
N GLY A 79 -14.15 -3.04 -18.71
CA GLY A 79 -12.78 -2.53 -18.67
C GLY A 79 -12.59 -1.31 -17.76
N PRO A 80 -13.43 -0.27 -17.84
CA PRO A 80 -13.30 0.90 -16.94
C PRO A 80 -13.40 0.54 -15.46
N LEU A 81 -14.30 -0.36 -15.07
CA LEU A 81 -14.46 -0.81 -13.69
C LEU A 81 -13.20 -1.56 -13.19
N ILE A 82 -12.69 -2.50 -13.99
CA ILE A 82 -11.45 -3.22 -13.67
C ILE A 82 -10.28 -2.24 -13.57
N GLN A 83 -10.24 -1.23 -14.43
CA GLN A 83 -9.19 -0.22 -14.41
C GLN A 83 -9.23 0.62 -13.11
N GLU A 84 -10.41 0.98 -12.63
CA GLU A 84 -10.60 1.74 -11.40
C GLU A 84 -10.05 0.97 -10.19
N MET A 85 -10.47 -0.29 -10.00
CA MET A 85 -9.93 -1.17 -8.95
C MET A 85 -8.41 -1.34 -9.11
N TRP A 86 -7.92 -1.59 -10.32
CA TRP A 86 -6.48 -1.72 -10.56
C TRP A 86 -5.69 -0.45 -10.23
N ASP A 87 -6.26 0.73 -10.43
CA ASP A 87 -5.59 1.99 -10.09
C ASP A 87 -5.49 2.21 -8.55
N GLN A 88 -6.39 1.60 -7.76
CA GLN A 88 -6.26 1.53 -6.31
C GLN A 88 -5.15 0.55 -5.90
N GLU A 89 -5.13 -0.66 -6.44
CA GLU A 89 -4.07 -1.65 -6.20
C GLU A 89 -2.66 -1.12 -6.47
N LYS A 90 -2.50 -0.29 -7.50
CA LYS A 90 -1.20 0.34 -7.78
C LYS A 90 -0.75 1.26 -6.66
N LYS A 91 -1.69 1.96 -6.00
CA LYS A 91 -1.37 2.83 -4.86
C LYS A 91 -1.01 2.01 -3.63
N HIS A 92 -1.73 0.90 -3.38
CA HIS A 92 -1.40 -0.02 -2.30
C HIS A 92 0.01 -0.59 -2.48
N LEU A 93 0.31 -1.10 -3.67
CA LEU A 93 1.64 -1.64 -3.98
C LEU A 93 2.74 -0.56 -3.86
N GLU A 94 2.49 0.66 -4.34
CA GLU A 94 3.43 1.78 -4.19
C GLU A 94 3.70 2.07 -2.72
N LYS A 95 2.65 2.11 -1.90
CA LYS A 95 2.77 2.34 -0.46
C LYS A 95 3.59 1.25 0.24
N PHE A 96 3.34 -0.03 -0.07
CA PHE A 96 4.15 -1.10 0.50
C PHE A 96 5.58 -1.12 -0.02
N ASN A 97 5.84 -0.73 -1.27
CA ASN A 97 7.21 -0.53 -1.77
C ASN A 97 7.97 0.52 -0.95
N GLU A 98 7.33 1.64 -0.61
CA GLU A 98 7.91 2.67 0.27
C GLU A 98 8.21 2.11 1.66
N ILE A 99 7.22 1.46 2.29
CA ILE A 99 7.34 0.91 3.64
C ILE A 99 8.47 -0.15 3.71
N LEU A 100 8.56 -1.04 2.72
CA LEU A 100 9.63 -2.03 2.66
C LEU A 100 11.01 -1.37 2.56
N ALA A 101 11.14 -0.36 1.69
CA ALA A 101 12.39 0.36 1.48
C ALA A 101 12.84 1.10 2.76
N GLU A 102 11.94 1.82 3.42
CA GLU A 102 12.20 2.55 4.66
C GLU A 102 12.65 1.63 5.79
N ASN A 103 12.04 0.46 5.91
CA ASN A 103 12.31 -0.52 6.97
C ASN A 103 13.38 -1.56 6.59
N ARG A 104 13.95 -1.47 5.38
CA ARG A 104 14.95 -2.39 4.82
C ARG A 104 14.48 -3.84 4.87
N VAL A 105 13.20 -4.05 4.60
CA VAL A 105 12.61 -5.37 4.50
C VAL A 105 12.81 -5.90 3.08
N ARG A 106 13.25 -7.14 2.97
CA ARG A 106 13.40 -7.79 1.67
C ARG A 106 12.04 -8.31 1.22
N PRO A 107 11.58 -7.97 0.00
CA PRO A 107 10.39 -8.60 -0.57
C PRO A 107 10.61 -10.11 -0.74
N THR A 108 9.51 -10.85 -0.87
CA THR A 108 9.61 -12.30 -1.10
C THR A 108 10.40 -12.64 -2.36
N ALA A 109 11.22 -13.69 -2.30
CA ALA A 109 11.94 -14.20 -3.46
C ALA A 109 10.99 -14.82 -4.53
N LEU A 110 9.71 -14.99 -4.19
CA LEU A 110 8.69 -15.57 -5.06
C LEU A 110 8.02 -14.55 -6.00
N LEU A 111 8.39 -13.28 -5.99
CA LEU A 111 7.81 -12.27 -6.90
C LEU A 111 7.81 -12.69 -8.38
N PRO A 112 8.87 -13.31 -8.94
CA PRO A 112 8.82 -13.78 -10.32
C PRO A 112 7.74 -14.84 -10.57
N LEU A 113 7.47 -15.69 -9.58
CA LEU A 113 6.38 -16.68 -9.64
C LEU A 113 5.02 -15.99 -9.57
N TRP A 114 4.85 -15.06 -8.63
CA TRP A 114 3.59 -14.31 -8.47
C TRP A 114 3.29 -13.42 -9.68
N ASN A 115 4.32 -12.91 -10.36
CA ASN A 115 4.15 -12.19 -11.62
C ASN A 115 3.43 -13.04 -12.68
N ILE A 116 3.86 -14.28 -12.84
CA ILE A 116 3.29 -15.19 -13.85
C ILE A 116 1.94 -15.74 -13.36
N ALA A 117 1.88 -16.24 -12.13
CA ALA A 117 0.69 -16.87 -11.58
C ALA A 117 -0.49 -15.90 -11.46
N GLY A 118 -0.24 -14.68 -10.93
CA GLY A 118 -1.28 -13.65 -10.82
C GLY A 118 -1.82 -13.23 -12.17
N PHE A 119 -0.93 -12.93 -13.13
CA PHE A 119 -1.37 -12.58 -14.49
C PHE A 119 -2.16 -13.71 -15.15
N ALA A 120 -1.70 -14.94 -15.04
CA ALA A 120 -2.39 -16.10 -15.61
C ALA A 120 -3.76 -16.33 -14.97
N LEU A 121 -3.87 -16.17 -13.65
CA LEU A 121 -5.13 -16.28 -12.92
C LEU A 121 -6.11 -15.20 -13.38
N GLY A 122 -5.69 -13.94 -13.43
CA GLY A 122 -6.52 -12.84 -13.89
C GLY A 122 -6.98 -13.01 -15.33
N ALA A 123 -6.07 -13.37 -16.24
CA ALA A 123 -6.41 -13.59 -17.65
C ALA A 123 -7.35 -14.78 -17.83
N SER A 124 -7.10 -15.92 -17.18
CA SER A 124 -7.94 -17.11 -17.30
C SER A 124 -9.33 -16.91 -16.72
N SER A 125 -9.47 -16.23 -15.58
CA SER A 125 -10.77 -15.88 -15.02
C SER A 125 -11.55 -14.94 -15.94
N ALA A 126 -10.89 -13.95 -16.54
CA ALA A 126 -11.48 -13.01 -17.48
C ALA A 126 -11.92 -13.65 -18.81
N LEU A 127 -11.31 -14.77 -19.22
CA LEU A 127 -11.77 -15.56 -20.37
C LEU A 127 -13.14 -16.22 -20.14
N LEU A 128 -13.57 -16.37 -18.88
CA LEU A 128 -14.92 -16.79 -18.51
C LEU A 128 -15.95 -15.64 -18.58
N GLY A 129 -15.54 -14.46 -19.03
CA GLY A 129 -16.38 -13.27 -19.09
C GLY A 129 -16.23 -12.36 -17.88
N LYS A 130 -17.10 -11.34 -17.80
CA LYS A 130 -17.18 -10.40 -16.68
C LYS A 130 -17.36 -11.16 -15.35
N GLU A 131 -18.28 -12.08 -15.33
CA GLU A 131 -18.67 -12.86 -14.16
C GLU A 131 -17.48 -13.67 -13.61
N GLY A 132 -16.66 -14.25 -14.50
CA GLY A 132 -15.45 -14.97 -14.10
C GLY A 132 -14.36 -14.07 -13.54
N ALA A 133 -14.17 -12.89 -14.14
CA ALA A 133 -13.25 -11.88 -13.59
C ALA A 133 -13.70 -11.40 -12.21
N MET A 134 -14.99 -11.08 -12.05
CA MET A 134 -15.55 -10.64 -10.77
C MET A 134 -15.51 -11.75 -9.71
N ALA A 135 -15.75 -13.01 -10.08
CA ALA A 135 -15.61 -14.13 -9.15
C ALA A 135 -14.15 -14.32 -8.67
N CYS A 136 -13.18 -14.05 -9.52
CA CYS A 136 -11.77 -14.04 -9.14
C CYS A 136 -11.49 -12.90 -8.17
N THR A 137 -11.95 -11.69 -8.46
CA THR A 137 -11.85 -10.53 -7.57
C THR A 137 -12.44 -10.87 -6.19
N VAL A 138 -13.70 -11.31 -6.11
CA VAL A 138 -14.34 -11.70 -4.83
C VAL A 138 -13.50 -12.71 -4.04
N ALA A 139 -12.97 -13.74 -4.71
CA ALA A 139 -12.20 -14.79 -4.03
C ALA A 139 -10.86 -14.30 -3.48
N VAL A 140 -10.19 -13.43 -4.21
CA VAL A 140 -8.88 -12.86 -3.84
C VAL A 140 -9.06 -11.84 -2.71
N GLU A 141 -9.96 -10.87 -2.88
CA GLU A 141 -10.14 -9.79 -1.93
C GLU A 141 -10.69 -10.27 -0.57
N GLU A 142 -11.57 -11.29 -0.58
CA GLU A 142 -11.98 -11.94 0.67
C GLU A 142 -10.79 -12.59 1.39
N SER A 143 -9.87 -13.23 0.64
CA SER A 143 -8.69 -13.86 1.24
C SER A 143 -7.70 -12.84 1.80
N ILE A 144 -7.50 -11.72 1.11
CA ILE A 144 -6.61 -10.63 1.54
C ILE A 144 -7.22 -9.92 2.76
N SER A 145 -8.52 -9.60 2.71
CA SER A 145 -9.23 -8.97 3.84
C SER A 145 -9.20 -9.84 5.10
N GLU A 146 -9.40 -11.17 4.97
CA GLU A 146 -9.26 -12.10 6.10
C GLU A 146 -7.83 -12.09 6.67
N HIS A 147 -6.83 -12.03 5.81
CA HIS A 147 -5.43 -11.95 6.21
C HIS A 147 -5.14 -10.64 6.95
N TYR A 148 -5.52 -9.49 6.43
CA TYR A 148 -5.41 -8.18 7.08
C TYR A 148 -6.14 -8.16 8.43
N ASN A 149 -7.35 -8.71 8.52
CA ASN A 149 -8.07 -8.83 9.77
C ASN A 149 -7.32 -9.68 10.82
N SER A 150 -6.59 -10.70 10.41
CA SER A 150 -5.76 -11.51 11.31
C SER A 150 -4.57 -10.72 11.85
N GLN A 151 -3.93 -9.93 11.01
CA GLN A 151 -2.82 -9.05 11.40
C GLN A 151 -3.28 -7.92 12.33
N ILE A 152 -4.42 -7.28 12.00
CA ILE A 152 -5.02 -6.24 12.86
C ILE A 152 -5.25 -6.79 14.27
N ARG A 153 -5.85 -7.99 14.40
CA ARG A 153 -6.04 -8.63 15.71
C ARG A 153 -4.73 -8.86 16.44
N ALA A 154 -3.73 -9.42 15.77
CA ALA A 154 -2.44 -9.72 16.38
C ALA A 154 -1.70 -8.45 16.85
N LEU A 155 -1.72 -7.38 16.06
CA LEU A 155 -1.09 -6.11 16.42
C LEU A 155 -1.84 -5.40 17.56
N MET A 156 -3.19 -5.44 17.55
CA MET A 156 -4.00 -4.87 18.61
C MET A 156 -3.85 -5.61 19.95
N GLU A 157 -3.71 -6.94 19.93
CA GLU A 157 -3.47 -7.73 21.14
C GLU A 157 -2.07 -7.50 21.72
N LYS A 158 -1.10 -7.17 20.87
CA LYS A 158 0.29 -6.99 21.30
C LYS A 158 0.56 -5.60 21.88
N ASP A 159 0.29 -4.52 21.15
CA ASP A 159 0.50 -3.14 21.59
C ASP A 159 -0.16 -2.15 20.59
N PRO A 160 -1.46 -1.85 20.72
CA PRO A 160 -2.17 -1.04 19.73
C PRO A 160 -1.66 0.40 19.62
N GLU A 161 -1.17 0.97 20.73
CA GLU A 161 -0.64 2.34 20.73
C GLU A 161 0.66 2.43 19.93
N ARG A 162 1.49 1.41 20.04
CA ARG A 162 2.77 1.32 19.34
C ARG A 162 2.62 1.16 17.83
N TYR A 163 1.62 0.39 17.40
CA TYR A 163 1.39 0.08 15.99
C TYR A 163 0.31 0.94 15.33
N THR A 164 -0.04 2.08 15.93
CA THR A 164 -1.16 2.93 15.48
C THR A 164 -1.08 3.26 14.00
N GLU A 165 0.08 3.72 13.49
CA GLU A 165 0.25 4.10 12.08
C GLU A 165 0.17 2.88 11.15
N LEU A 166 0.79 1.76 11.52
CA LEU A 166 0.71 0.52 10.75
C LEU A 166 -0.71 -0.04 10.73
N LEU A 167 -1.38 -0.03 11.87
CA LEU A 167 -2.79 -0.44 11.98
C LEU A 167 -3.70 0.43 11.13
N GLN A 168 -3.42 1.73 11.01
CA GLN A 168 -4.19 2.62 10.17
C GLN A 168 -4.06 2.23 8.69
N VAL A 169 -2.84 2.02 8.20
CA VAL A 169 -2.60 1.61 6.81
C VAL A 169 -3.26 0.27 6.50
N ILE A 170 -3.05 -0.75 7.36
CA ILE A 170 -3.64 -2.08 7.14
C ILE A 170 -5.17 -2.02 7.18
N LYS A 171 -5.78 -1.20 8.04
CA LYS A 171 -7.25 -1.04 8.10
C LYS A 171 -7.79 -0.33 6.86
N GLU A 172 -7.12 0.71 6.39
CA GLU A 172 -7.50 1.44 5.19
C GLU A 172 -7.51 0.49 3.99
N PHE A 173 -6.42 -0.24 3.76
CA PHE A 173 -6.34 -1.17 2.65
C PHE A 173 -7.33 -2.32 2.78
N ARG A 174 -7.50 -2.89 3.98
CA ARG A 174 -8.53 -3.90 4.22
C ARG A 174 -9.94 -3.40 3.85
N ASP A 175 -10.25 -2.13 4.12
CA ASP A 175 -11.55 -1.55 3.80
C ASP A 175 -11.71 -1.37 2.29
N ASP A 176 -10.64 -0.97 1.58
CA ASP A 176 -10.61 -0.90 0.12
C ASP A 176 -10.79 -2.29 -0.52
N GLU A 177 -10.14 -3.34 0.01
CA GLU A 177 -10.32 -4.73 -0.47
C GLU A 177 -11.75 -5.22 -0.27
N MET A 178 -12.41 -4.82 0.81
CA MET A 178 -13.83 -5.13 1.02
C MET A 178 -14.73 -4.40 0.03
N GLU A 179 -14.39 -3.18 -0.38
CA GLU A 179 -15.10 -2.45 -1.44
C GLU A 179 -14.93 -3.15 -2.80
N HIS A 180 -13.73 -3.64 -3.14
CA HIS A 180 -13.50 -4.43 -4.34
C HIS A 180 -14.28 -5.75 -4.33
N HIS A 181 -14.29 -6.44 -3.18
CA HIS A 181 -15.09 -7.64 -2.97
C HIS A 181 -16.57 -7.39 -3.24
N ASP A 182 -17.15 -6.35 -2.62
CA ASP A 182 -18.57 -6.02 -2.75
C ASP A 182 -18.89 -5.59 -4.19
N THR A 183 -18.01 -4.82 -4.83
CA THR A 183 -18.09 -4.48 -6.26
C THR A 183 -18.13 -5.73 -7.13
N GLY A 184 -17.33 -6.74 -6.83
CA GLY A 184 -17.35 -8.02 -7.53
C GLY A 184 -18.71 -8.73 -7.43
N LEU A 185 -19.30 -8.75 -6.23
CA LEU A 185 -20.63 -9.32 -5.98
C LEU A 185 -21.73 -8.55 -6.73
N GLU A 186 -21.71 -7.23 -6.70
CA GLU A 186 -22.67 -6.36 -7.41
C GLU A 186 -22.61 -6.54 -8.93
N HIS A 187 -21.49 -7.02 -9.45
CA HIS A 187 -21.26 -7.25 -10.86
C HIS A 187 -21.37 -8.73 -11.27
N ASP A 188 -22.27 -9.47 -10.63
CA ASP A 188 -22.72 -10.81 -11.00
C ASP A 188 -21.64 -11.91 -10.80
N ALA A 189 -20.66 -11.75 -9.91
CA ALA A 189 -19.62 -12.75 -9.63
C ALA A 189 -20.20 -14.14 -9.38
N GLU A 190 -21.30 -14.24 -8.65
CA GLU A 190 -21.92 -15.51 -8.26
C GLU A 190 -22.61 -16.24 -9.41
N THR A 191 -22.83 -15.57 -10.55
CA THR A 191 -23.51 -16.17 -11.70
C THR A 191 -22.59 -16.99 -12.60
N VAL A 192 -21.26 -16.90 -12.39
CA VAL A 192 -20.33 -17.73 -13.18
C VAL A 192 -20.56 -19.22 -12.90
N PRO A 193 -20.60 -20.07 -13.92
CA PRO A 193 -20.77 -21.50 -13.74
C PRO A 193 -19.67 -22.09 -12.82
N GLY A 194 -20.08 -22.78 -11.77
CA GLY A 194 -19.15 -23.36 -10.81
C GLY A 194 -18.51 -22.37 -9.85
N TYR A 195 -19.13 -21.22 -9.60
CA TYR A 195 -18.67 -20.16 -8.71
C TYR A 195 -18.05 -20.67 -7.39
N TRP A 196 -18.78 -21.54 -6.68
CA TRP A 196 -18.29 -22.08 -5.41
C TRP A 196 -16.95 -22.81 -5.57
N LEU A 197 -16.81 -23.64 -6.63
CA LEU A 197 -15.57 -24.39 -6.88
C LEU A 197 -14.43 -23.46 -7.26
N LEU A 198 -14.69 -22.49 -8.15
CA LEU A 198 -13.73 -21.49 -8.59
C LEU A 198 -13.24 -20.64 -7.39
N LYS A 199 -14.16 -20.10 -6.60
CA LYS A 199 -13.87 -19.32 -5.40
C LYS A 199 -12.98 -20.08 -4.43
N ASN A 200 -13.37 -21.30 -4.04
CA ASN A 200 -12.59 -22.09 -3.08
C ASN A 200 -11.20 -22.48 -3.61
N ALA A 201 -11.09 -22.80 -4.90
CA ALA A 201 -9.80 -23.12 -5.51
C ALA A 201 -8.85 -21.91 -5.49
N ILE A 202 -9.34 -20.71 -5.80
CA ILE A 202 -8.58 -19.46 -5.74
C ILE A 202 -8.18 -19.16 -4.29
N GLN A 203 -9.10 -19.23 -3.34
CA GLN A 203 -8.83 -18.99 -1.93
C GLN A 203 -7.80 -19.96 -1.35
N LEU A 204 -7.83 -21.23 -1.75
CA LEU A 204 -6.80 -22.20 -1.37
C LEU A 204 -5.43 -21.78 -1.95
N GLY A 205 -5.39 -21.31 -3.17
CA GLY A 205 -4.19 -20.75 -3.81
C GLY A 205 -3.67 -19.52 -3.05
N CYS A 206 -4.54 -18.58 -2.69
CA CYS A 206 -4.18 -17.39 -1.89
C CYS A 206 -3.61 -17.77 -0.53
N LYS A 207 -4.25 -18.70 0.20
CA LYS A 207 -3.76 -19.19 1.50
C LYS A 207 -2.37 -19.84 1.39
N ALA A 208 -2.13 -20.60 0.32
CA ALA A 208 -0.81 -21.19 0.05
C ALA A 208 0.22 -20.09 -0.28
N ALA A 209 -0.15 -19.10 -1.12
CA ALA A 209 0.72 -17.99 -1.48
C ALA A 209 1.11 -17.14 -0.26
N ILE A 210 0.15 -16.81 0.60
CA ILE A 210 0.36 -16.11 1.87
C ILE A 210 1.35 -16.91 2.75
N TYR A 211 1.06 -18.20 2.97
CA TYR A 211 1.88 -19.06 3.82
C TYR A 211 3.34 -19.13 3.38
N VAL A 212 3.62 -19.24 2.07
CA VAL A 212 5.00 -19.33 1.59
C VAL A 212 5.66 -17.95 1.53
N SER A 213 4.94 -16.88 1.18
CA SER A 213 5.49 -15.52 1.09
C SER A 213 5.90 -14.94 2.44
N GLU A 214 5.27 -15.36 3.54
CA GLU A 214 5.71 -15.02 4.89
C GLU A 214 7.12 -15.55 5.22
N ARG A 215 7.56 -16.62 4.57
CA ARG A 215 8.74 -17.42 4.95
C ARG A 215 9.93 -17.28 4.00
N VAL A 216 9.69 -16.79 2.77
CA VAL A 216 10.71 -16.79 1.71
C VAL A 216 10.95 -15.41 1.12
#